data_aebd3a0ff24cae315c3176a9cc8786e2
#
_entry.id   aebd3a0ff24cae315c3176a9cc8786e2
#
_cell.length_a   1.000
_cell.length_b   1.000
_cell.length_c   1.000
_cell.angle_alpha   90.00
_cell.angle_beta   90.00
_cell.angle_gamma   90.00
#
_symmetry.space_group_name_H-M   'P 1'
#
loop_
_entity.id
_entity.type
_entity.pdbx_description
1 polymer ?
#
loop_
_entity_poly.entity_id
_entity_poly.type
_entity_poly.pdbx_seq_one_letter_code
_entity_poly.pdbx_strand_id
1 'polypeptide(L)'
;MRLTLLLCLVPVCFASKCESPKYSATSFSTTDGFFHFHTTFIAEFTLQCSNNVKDSPFFAVINGNIYNVAVSVETAKYQVSWSQEHDQSNAQLIAIKIFDEEGLSAYFKNPSTAPLFTIEHHHPGLTRKPFVSSETVALFVFLAALYYAIKQKSEITH
;
A
#
# COMPACT_ATOMS: atom_id res chain seq x y z
N MET A 1 -31.09 -40.32 -44.09
CA MET A 1 -30.84 -39.83 -42.71
C MET A 1 -29.52 -39.11 -42.71
N ARG A 2 -29.54 -37.76 -42.82
CA ARG A 2 -28.31 -36.93 -42.87
C ARG A 2 -28.01 -36.48 -41.44
N LEU A 3 -26.95 -37.02 -40.87
CA LEU A 3 -26.40 -36.63 -39.56
C LEU A 3 -25.59 -35.36 -39.75
N THR A 4 -26.18 -34.21 -39.47
CA THR A 4 -25.49 -32.91 -39.41
C THR A 4 -24.69 -32.86 -38.11
N LEU A 5 -23.39 -33.05 -38.23
CA LEU A 5 -22.40 -32.84 -37.14
C LEU A 5 -22.31 -31.35 -36.80
N LEU A 6 -22.99 -30.94 -35.72
CA LEU A 6 -22.94 -29.56 -35.21
C LEU A 6 -21.58 -29.38 -34.51
N LEU A 7 -20.62 -28.83 -35.22
CA LEU A 7 -19.31 -28.51 -34.67
C LEU A 7 -19.47 -27.25 -33.79
N CYS A 8 -19.57 -27.44 -32.46
CA CYS A 8 -19.55 -26.36 -31.49
C CYS A 8 -18.17 -25.73 -31.53
N LEU A 9 -18.04 -24.56 -32.19
CA LEU A 9 -16.90 -23.67 -32.05
C LEU A 9 -16.95 -23.05 -30.65
N VAL A 10 -16.23 -23.63 -29.70
CA VAL A 10 -16.00 -23.02 -28.39
C VAL A 10 -15.03 -21.85 -28.63
N PRO A 11 -15.42 -20.60 -28.35
CA PRO A 11 -14.47 -19.50 -28.41
C PRO A 11 -13.42 -19.73 -27.33
N VAL A 12 -12.18 -19.98 -27.76
CA VAL A 12 -11.03 -20.00 -26.85
C VAL A 12 -10.74 -18.53 -26.48
N CYS A 13 -11.21 -18.12 -25.31
CA CYS A 13 -10.78 -16.84 -24.73
C CYS A 13 -9.29 -16.92 -24.40
N PHE A 14 -8.46 -16.33 -25.26
CA PHE A 14 -7.08 -16.10 -24.95
C PHE A 14 -7.00 -14.96 -23.91
N ALA A 15 -6.62 -15.28 -22.69
CA ALA A 15 -6.21 -14.28 -21.72
C ALA A 15 -4.97 -13.57 -22.31
N SER A 16 -5.09 -12.28 -22.57
CA SER A 16 -4.00 -11.52 -23.17
C SER A 16 -3.00 -11.14 -22.09
N LYS A 17 -1.86 -11.81 -22.11
CA LYS A 17 -0.73 -11.49 -21.21
C LYS A 17 -0.12 -10.14 -21.58
N CYS A 18 0.25 -9.33 -20.56
CA CYS A 18 0.96 -8.09 -20.80
C CYS A 18 2.37 -8.35 -21.33
N GLU A 19 2.67 -7.87 -22.54
CA GLU A 19 3.99 -7.96 -23.15
C GLU A 19 4.82 -6.71 -22.88
N SER A 20 6.09 -6.90 -22.50
CA SER A 20 7.07 -5.83 -22.26
C SER A 20 6.52 -4.73 -21.33
N PRO A 21 6.17 -5.02 -20.07
CA PRO A 21 5.56 -4.07 -19.17
C PRO A 21 6.50 -2.90 -18.86
N LYS A 22 6.07 -1.67 -19.17
CA LYS A 22 6.69 -0.45 -18.69
C LYS A 22 5.83 0.07 -17.55
N TYR A 23 6.41 0.25 -16.38
CA TYR A 23 5.69 0.74 -15.21
C TYR A 23 6.38 1.92 -14.55
N SER A 24 5.59 2.75 -13.89
CA SER A 24 6.05 3.77 -12.96
C SER A 24 5.27 3.58 -11.68
N ALA A 25 5.98 3.49 -10.56
CA ALA A 25 5.37 3.18 -9.26
C ALA A 25 5.79 4.19 -8.20
N THR A 26 4.85 4.49 -7.29
CA THR A 26 5.08 5.24 -6.07
C THR A 26 4.49 4.46 -4.91
N SER A 27 5.12 4.54 -3.74
CA SER A 27 4.64 3.83 -2.57
C SER A 27 4.75 4.68 -1.31
N PHE A 28 3.78 4.53 -0.42
CA PHE A 28 3.66 5.27 0.82
C PHE A 28 3.35 4.33 1.97
N SER A 29 3.77 4.70 3.16
CA SER A 29 3.41 4.01 4.39
C SER A 29 3.24 4.99 5.54
N THR A 30 2.34 4.68 6.48
CA THR A 30 2.19 5.46 7.70
C THR A 30 3.38 5.21 8.61
N THR A 31 3.98 6.29 9.11
CA THR A 31 5.11 6.26 10.05
C THR A 31 4.73 6.70 11.46
N ASP A 32 3.50 7.17 11.64
CA ASP A 32 2.98 7.60 12.94
C ASP A 32 2.40 6.39 13.70
N GLY A 33 3.10 5.99 14.74
CA GLY A 33 2.66 4.92 15.65
C GLY A 33 1.97 5.42 16.91
N PHE A 34 1.67 6.73 17.02
CA PHE A 34 1.02 7.30 18.20
C PHE A 34 -0.51 7.41 18.03
N PHE A 35 -0.96 7.90 16.86
CA PHE A 35 -2.40 8.11 16.60
C PHE A 35 -3.06 6.95 15.84
N HIS A 36 -2.28 6.08 15.23
CA HIS A 36 -2.77 4.96 14.44
C HIS A 36 -2.47 3.62 15.13
N PHE A 37 -3.43 2.71 15.10
CA PHE A 37 -3.26 1.36 15.66
C PHE A 37 -2.58 0.40 14.68
N HIS A 38 -2.61 0.71 13.38
CA HIS A 38 -2.04 -0.12 12.33
C HIS A 38 -1.20 0.73 11.38
N THR A 39 -0.15 0.14 10.86
CA THR A 39 0.62 0.71 9.75
C THR A 39 -0.08 0.37 8.45
N THR A 40 -0.48 1.40 7.71
CA THR A 40 -1.08 1.25 6.38
C THR A 40 -0.03 1.51 5.32
N PHE A 41 0.00 0.64 4.33
CA PHE A 41 0.86 0.72 3.16
C PHE A 41 0.00 0.90 1.92
N ILE A 42 0.44 1.75 1.01
CA ILE A 42 -0.23 2.00 -0.27
C ILE A 42 0.84 2.00 -1.35
N ALA A 43 0.63 1.25 -2.40
CA ALA A 43 1.44 1.31 -3.60
C ALA A 43 0.55 1.63 -4.80
N GLU A 44 0.90 2.67 -5.53
CA GLU A 44 0.25 3.09 -6.76
C GLU A 44 1.22 2.88 -7.92
N PHE A 45 0.70 2.42 -9.05
CA PHE A 45 1.50 2.29 -10.26
C PHE A 45 0.66 2.53 -11.52
N THR A 46 1.35 2.92 -12.57
CA THR A 46 0.80 2.95 -13.92
C THR A 46 1.50 1.89 -14.74
N LEU A 47 0.76 1.21 -15.59
CA LEU A 47 1.27 0.12 -16.42
C LEU A 47 0.94 0.38 -17.88
N GLN A 48 1.94 0.22 -18.75
CA GLN A 48 1.80 0.25 -20.21
C GLN A 48 2.31 -1.07 -20.77
N CYS A 49 1.43 -1.81 -21.40
CA CYS A 49 1.77 -3.04 -22.13
C CYS A 49 1.88 -2.73 -23.62
N SER A 50 2.83 -3.38 -24.31
CA SER A 50 3.01 -3.21 -25.78
C SER A 50 1.76 -3.63 -26.57
N ASN A 51 1.00 -4.57 -26.04
CA ASN A 51 -0.23 -5.09 -26.65
C ASN A 51 -1.52 -4.37 -26.20
N ASN A 52 -1.42 -3.18 -25.60
CA ASN A 52 -2.55 -2.36 -25.13
C ASN A 52 -3.62 -3.13 -24.34
N VAL A 53 -3.22 -4.09 -23.52
CA VAL A 53 -4.14 -4.80 -22.63
C VAL A 53 -4.70 -3.79 -21.63
N LYS A 54 -6.01 -3.54 -21.74
CA LYS A 54 -6.80 -2.74 -20.82
C LYS A 54 -7.72 -3.68 -20.05
N ASP A 55 -8.00 -3.37 -18.80
CA ASP A 55 -8.98 -4.07 -17.95
C ASP A 55 -8.61 -5.50 -17.53
N SER A 56 -7.34 -5.89 -17.58
CA SER A 56 -6.91 -7.15 -16.98
C SER A 56 -6.79 -7.01 -15.46
N PRO A 57 -7.29 -7.99 -14.68
CA PRO A 57 -7.09 -7.98 -13.24
C PRO A 57 -5.61 -8.25 -12.90
N PHE A 58 -5.08 -7.45 -11.98
CA PHE A 58 -3.75 -7.66 -11.44
C PHE A 58 -3.82 -8.01 -9.96
N PHE A 59 -2.84 -8.75 -9.50
CA PHE A 59 -2.74 -9.22 -8.13
C PHE A 59 -1.35 -8.89 -7.58
N ALA A 60 -1.32 -8.49 -6.31
CA ALA A 60 -0.08 -8.23 -5.60
C ALA A 60 0.18 -9.33 -4.58
N VAL A 61 1.37 -9.90 -4.60
CA VAL A 61 1.84 -10.84 -3.59
C VAL A 61 2.85 -10.14 -2.70
N ILE A 62 2.54 -10.03 -1.41
CA ILE A 62 3.31 -9.31 -0.41
C ILE A 62 3.48 -10.23 0.80
N ASN A 63 4.72 -10.58 1.14
CA ASN A 63 5.02 -11.48 2.25
C ASN A 63 4.23 -12.80 2.22
N GLY A 64 3.94 -13.33 1.01
CA GLY A 64 3.16 -14.56 0.82
C GLY A 64 1.64 -14.38 0.82
N ASN A 65 1.12 -13.20 1.17
CA ASN A 65 -0.29 -12.88 1.10
C ASN A 65 -0.65 -12.29 -0.26
N ILE A 66 -1.85 -12.58 -0.74
CA ILE A 66 -2.34 -12.13 -2.05
C ILE A 66 -3.38 -11.03 -1.84
N TYR A 67 -3.20 -9.93 -2.56
CA TYR A 67 -4.08 -8.77 -2.52
C TYR A 67 -4.56 -8.44 -3.93
N ASN A 68 -5.83 -8.06 -4.04
CA ASN A 68 -6.38 -7.56 -5.30
C ASN A 68 -5.89 -6.15 -5.56
N VAL A 69 -5.54 -5.87 -6.81
CA VAL A 69 -5.16 -4.53 -7.24
C VAL A 69 -6.39 -3.83 -7.78
N ALA A 70 -6.73 -2.68 -7.20
CA ALA A 70 -7.79 -1.82 -7.67
C ALA A 70 -7.30 -0.98 -8.86
N VAL A 71 -8.19 -0.69 -9.81
CA VAL A 71 -7.90 0.18 -10.94
C VAL A 71 -8.84 1.39 -10.92
N SER A 72 -8.29 2.57 -11.10
CA SER A 72 -9.06 3.78 -11.34
C SER A 72 -9.30 3.95 -12.83
N VAL A 73 -10.54 3.88 -13.24
CA VAL A 73 -10.94 4.00 -14.66
C VAL A 73 -10.64 5.40 -15.22
N GLU A 74 -10.73 6.43 -14.38
CA GLU A 74 -10.51 7.83 -14.79
C GLU A 74 -9.02 8.14 -15.02
N THR A 75 -8.14 7.60 -14.15
CA THR A 75 -6.71 7.94 -14.17
C THR A 75 -5.84 6.83 -14.74
N ALA A 76 -6.39 5.67 -15.07
CA ALA A 76 -5.68 4.46 -15.47
C ALA A 76 -4.53 4.07 -14.49
N LYS A 77 -4.70 4.42 -13.21
CA LYS A 77 -3.78 4.08 -12.14
C LYS A 77 -4.27 2.82 -11.42
N TYR A 78 -3.33 1.99 -11.10
CA TYR A 78 -3.52 0.80 -10.29
C TYR A 78 -3.07 1.08 -8.86
N GLN A 79 -3.81 0.56 -7.89
CA GLN A 79 -3.51 0.75 -6.48
C GLN A 79 -3.69 -0.55 -5.70
N VAL A 80 -2.76 -0.85 -4.84
CA VAL A 80 -2.89 -1.88 -3.81
C VAL A 80 -2.63 -1.27 -2.44
N SER A 81 -3.44 -1.65 -1.46
CA SER A 81 -3.28 -1.21 -0.08
C SER A 81 -3.46 -2.39 0.87
N TRP A 82 -2.66 -2.38 1.93
CA TRP A 82 -2.76 -3.35 3.01
C TRP A 82 -2.36 -2.71 4.34
N SER A 83 -2.74 -3.33 5.42
CA SER A 83 -2.37 -2.88 6.77
C SER A 83 -1.72 -4.02 7.55
N GLN A 84 -0.80 -3.65 8.43
CA GLN A 84 -0.12 -4.56 9.36
C GLN A 84 -0.16 -3.98 10.76
N GLU A 85 -0.09 -4.84 11.76
CA GLU A 85 0.08 -4.41 13.14
C GLU A 85 1.43 -3.70 13.32
N HIS A 86 1.48 -2.75 14.24
CA HIS A 86 2.69 -1.98 14.50
C HIS A 86 3.89 -2.84 14.89
N ASP A 87 3.66 -3.93 15.59
CA ASP A 87 4.73 -4.83 16.03
C ASP A 87 5.40 -5.57 14.88
N GLN A 88 4.70 -5.70 13.75
CA GLN A 88 5.21 -6.30 12.51
C GLN A 88 5.76 -5.26 11.52
N SER A 89 5.63 -3.97 11.84
CA SER A 89 5.97 -2.85 10.94
C SER A 89 7.25 -2.14 11.38
N ASN A 90 8.30 -2.91 11.66
CA ASN A 90 9.63 -2.35 11.88
C ASN A 90 10.24 -1.86 10.56
N ALA A 91 11.37 -1.14 10.64
CA ALA A 91 12.10 -0.72 9.45
C ALA A 91 12.44 -1.93 8.57
N GLN A 92 11.92 -1.97 7.35
CA GLN A 92 12.04 -3.12 6.43
C GLN A 92 11.92 -2.70 4.97
N LEU A 93 12.50 -3.51 4.09
CA LEU A 93 12.29 -3.43 2.65
C LEU A 93 11.19 -4.44 2.28
N ILE A 94 10.11 -3.97 1.69
CA ILE A 94 8.97 -4.79 1.28
C ILE A 94 8.98 -4.92 -0.23
N ALA A 95 9.03 -6.16 -0.72
CA ALA A 95 8.91 -6.47 -2.13
C ALA A 95 7.45 -6.79 -2.48
N ILE A 96 6.84 -5.95 -3.30
CA ILE A 96 5.48 -6.09 -3.80
C ILE A 96 5.58 -6.70 -5.19
N LYS A 97 5.26 -7.99 -5.32
CA LYS A 97 5.33 -8.73 -6.58
C LYS A 97 3.99 -8.65 -7.28
N ILE A 98 3.96 -8.12 -8.49
CA ILE A 98 2.73 -7.97 -9.29
C ILE A 98 2.63 -9.12 -10.28
N PHE A 99 1.46 -9.75 -10.31
CA PHE A 99 1.11 -10.84 -11.20
C PHE A 99 -0.17 -10.52 -11.99
N ASP A 100 -0.25 -11.03 -13.19
CA ASP A 100 -1.49 -11.18 -13.93
C ASP A 100 -2.22 -12.47 -13.48
N GLU A 101 -3.41 -12.73 -13.98
CA GLU A 101 -4.21 -13.89 -13.62
C GLU A 101 -3.49 -15.23 -13.94
N GLU A 102 -2.82 -15.29 -15.09
CA GLU A 102 -2.07 -16.46 -15.51
C GLU A 102 -0.83 -16.68 -14.63
N GLY A 103 -0.08 -15.59 -14.37
CA GLY A 103 1.09 -15.59 -13.50
C GLY A 103 0.76 -15.98 -12.07
N LEU A 104 -0.39 -15.50 -11.53
CA LEU A 104 -0.87 -15.88 -10.21
C LEU A 104 -1.22 -17.38 -10.16
N SER A 105 -1.89 -17.91 -11.20
CA SER A 105 -2.20 -19.34 -11.30
C SER A 105 -0.93 -20.20 -11.35
N ALA A 106 0.11 -19.72 -12.02
CA ALA A 106 1.41 -20.36 -12.03
C ALA A 106 2.12 -20.28 -10.68
N TYR A 107 2.00 -19.12 -9.98
CA TYR A 107 2.56 -18.91 -8.64
C TYR A 107 1.97 -19.88 -7.61
N PHE A 108 0.66 -20.19 -7.68
CA PHE A 108 0.05 -21.20 -6.81
C PHE A 108 0.65 -22.61 -6.99
N LYS A 109 1.05 -22.94 -8.22
CA LYS A 109 1.69 -24.23 -8.52
C LYS A 109 3.17 -24.24 -8.15
N ASN A 110 3.83 -23.11 -8.35
CA ASN A 110 5.25 -22.93 -8.06
C ASN A 110 5.53 -21.52 -7.53
N PRO A 111 5.82 -21.38 -6.22
CA PRO A 111 6.13 -20.07 -5.60
C PRO A 111 7.37 -19.37 -6.16
N SER A 112 8.20 -20.07 -6.94
CA SER A 112 9.38 -19.50 -7.62
C SER A 112 9.05 -18.85 -8.97
N THR A 113 7.76 -18.78 -9.35
CA THR A 113 7.34 -18.14 -10.60
C THR A 113 7.73 -16.67 -10.60
N ALA A 114 8.34 -16.22 -11.71
CA ALA A 114 8.72 -14.82 -11.87
C ALA A 114 7.49 -13.91 -11.93
N PRO A 115 7.46 -12.80 -11.17
CA PRO A 115 6.40 -11.80 -11.25
C PRO A 115 6.50 -11.03 -12.58
N LEU A 116 5.42 -10.35 -12.95
CA LEU A 116 5.42 -9.43 -14.09
C LEU A 116 6.42 -8.28 -13.86
N PHE A 117 6.40 -7.71 -12.66
CA PHE A 117 7.41 -6.79 -12.12
C PHE A 117 7.32 -6.76 -10.59
N THR A 118 8.32 -6.14 -9.95
CA THR A 118 8.38 -5.99 -8.50
C THR A 118 8.54 -4.52 -8.15
N ILE A 119 7.74 -4.04 -7.19
CA ILE A 119 7.86 -2.71 -6.61
C ILE A 119 8.52 -2.87 -5.24
N GLU A 120 9.60 -2.13 -5.02
CA GLU A 120 10.29 -2.14 -3.73
C GLU A 120 9.84 -0.93 -2.91
N HIS A 121 9.39 -1.15 -1.68
CA HIS A 121 9.02 -0.13 -0.73
C HIS A 121 9.90 -0.20 0.51
N HIS A 122 10.60 0.89 0.80
CA HIS A 122 11.38 1.03 2.01
C HIS A 122 10.53 1.69 3.11
N HIS A 123 10.17 0.92 4.14
CA HIS A 123 9.50 1.44 5.32
C HIS A 123 10.54 1.82 6.38
N PRO A 124 10.60 3.08 6.84
CA PRO A 124 11.60 3.53 7.80
C PRO A 124 11.33 3.09 9.24
N GLY A 125 10.17 2.47 9.49
CA GLY A 125 9.70 2.14 10.83
C GLY A 125 8.78 3.21 11.42
N LEU A 126 8.30 2.95 12.64
CA LEU A 126 7.31 3.79 13.32
C LEU A 126 7.96 4.74 14.32
N THR A 127 7.49 5.98 14.31
CA THR A 127 7.83 6.99 15.32
C THR A 127 6.78 6.93 16.44
N ARG A 128 7.14 6.36 17.59
CA ARG A 128 6.22 6.18 18.74
C ARG A 128 6.26 7.32 19.75
N LYS A 129 7.24 8.23 19.64
CA LYS A 129 7.40 9.33 20.62
C LYS A 129 7.25 10.67 19.93
N PRO A 130 6.30 11.52 20.35
CA PRO A 130 6.28 12.92 19.94
C PRO A 130 7.59 13.59 20.42
N PHE A 131 8.09 14.56 19.66
CA PHE A 131 9.29 15.33 20.00
C PHE A 131 9.19 16.01 21.36
N VAL A 132 7.97 16.40 21.76
CA VAL A 132 7.67 17.00 23.05
C VAL A 132 6.52 16.22 23.67
N SER A 133 6.71 15.69 24.87
CA SER A 133 5.62 15.01 25.57
C SER A 133 4.54 16.03 25.99
N SER A 134 3.29 15.60 25.95
CA SER A 134 2.16 16.44 26.40
C SER A 134 2.32 16.91 27.86
N GLU A 135 2.97 16.11 28.69
CA GLU A 135 3.31 16.42 30.07
C GLU A 135 4.26 17.61 30.18
N THR A 136 5.27 17.65 29.31
CA THR A 136 6.23 18.79 29.27
C THR A 136 5.52 20.07 28.86
N VAL A 137 4.63 20.03 27.88
CA VAL A 137 3.83 21.20 27.47
C VAL A 137 2.93 21.66 28.62
N ALA A 138 2.23 20.73 29.28
CA ALA A 138 1.37 21.04 30.41
C ALA A 138 2.15 21.68 31.57
N LEU A 139 3.36 21.17 31.86
CA LEU A 139 4.25 21.74 32.88
C LEU A 139 4.64 23.18 32.55
N PHE A 140 5.05 23.45 31.30
CA PHE A 140 5.39 24.81 30.88
C PHE A 140 4.21 25.78 30.97
N VAL A 141 3.01 25.35 30.55
CA VAL A 141 1.78 26.16 30.65
C VAL A 141 1.46 26.44 32.12
N PHE A 142 1.57 25.43 32.99
CA PHE A 142 1.32 25.60 34.43
C PHE A 142 2.31 26.58 35.07
N LEU A 143 3.62 26.45 34.81
CA LEU A 143 4.64 27.36 35.32
C LEU A 143 4.43 28.81 34.81
N ALA A 144 4.07 29.00 33.54
CA ALA A 144 3.75 30.29 32.98
C ALA A 144 2.52 30.93 33.67
N ALA A 145 1.48 30.14 33.88
CA ALA A 145 0.26 30.61 34.59
C ALA A 145 0.57 31.00 36.05
N LEU A 146 1.34 30.20 36.74
CA LEU A 146 1.77 30.46 38.13
C LEU A 146 2.64 31.70 38.23
N TYR A 147 3.58 31.88 37.32
CA TYR A 147 4.39 33.10 37.23
C TYR A 147 3.51 34.35 37.02
N TYR A 148 2.53 34.28 36.12
CA TYR A 148 1.63 35.37 35.84
C TYR A 148 0.74 35.70 37.05
N ALA A 149 0.24 34.71 37.76
CA ALA A 149 -0.55 34.89 38.97
C ALA A 149 0.25 35.54 40.09
N ILE A 150 1.51 35.14 40.30
CA ILE A 150 2.38 35.75 41.33
C ILE A 150 2.69 37.21 40.97
N LYS A 151 2.98 37.49 39.69
CA LYS A 151 3.24 38.87 39.23
C LYS A 151 2.04 39.78 39.46
N GLN A 152 0.84 39.36 39.09
CA GLN A 152 -0.39 40.10 39.29
C GLN A 152 -0.67 40.35 40.79
N LYS A 153 -0.43 39.32 41.62
CA LYS A 153 -0.60 39.49 43.06
C LYS A 153 0.36 40.53 43.62
N SER A 154 1.60 40.58 43.18
CA SER A 154 2.59 41.55 43.65
C SER A 154 2.24 42.99 43.22
N GLU A 155 1.61 43.19 42.06
CA GLU A 155 1.17 44.51 41.57
C GLU A 155 -0.07 45.04 42.34
N ILE A 156 -0.91 44.13 42.84
CA ILE A 156 -2.12 44.55 43.62
C ILE A 156 -1.76 44.81 45.08
N THR A 157 -0.66 44.24 45.60
CA THR A 157 -0.27 44.36 47.01
C THR A 157 0.59 45.57 47.30
N HIS A 158 1.03 46.31 46.29
CA HIS A 158 1.71 47.61 46.36
C HIS A 158 0.74 48.71 46.05
#